data_703e7db607be51a01ca4f7d05c4fcfac
#
_entry.id   703e7db607be51a01ca4f7d05c4fcfac
#
_cell.length_a   1.000
_cell.length_b   1.000
_cell.length_c   1.000
_cell.angle_alpha   90.00
_cell.angle_beta   90.00
_cell.angle_gamma   90.00
#
_symmetry.space_group_name_H-M   'P 1'
#
loop_
_entity.id
_entity.type
_entity.pdbx_description
1 polymer ?
#
loop_
_entity_poly.entity_id
_entity_poly.type
_entity_poly.pdbx_seq_one_letter_code
_entity_poly.pdbx_strand_id
1 'polypeptide(L)'
;QHKYKIHKDDNVEIIAGKDKGKRGTIVRVFEKHNKACVIVGGCNLVKKAMKRRSQQDAGGIVEIEAPLDISNVALVCKKCGRPVRAGYKLDGDKKTRVCRKCGEAL
;
A
#
# COMPACT_ATOMS: atom_id res chain seq x y z
N GLN A 1 15.05 -10.22 -2.71
CA GLN A 1 14.10 -10.66 -3.73
C GLN A 1 12.68 -10.26 -3.37
N HIS A 2 11.96 -9.61 -4.29
CA HIS A 2 10.63 -9.08 -4.03
C HIS A 2 9.58 -10.09 -4.45
N LYS A 3 8.71 -10.47 -3.51
CA LYS A 3 7.61 -11.38 -3.75
C LYS A 3 6.43 -10.70 -4.45
N TYR A 4 6.22 -9.41 -4.19
CA TYR A 4 5.10 -8.64 -4.74
C TYR A 4 5.60 -7.46 -5.54
N LYS A 5 4.77 -6.98 -6.48
CA LYS A 5 5.10 -5.81 -7.30
C LYS A 5 5.03 -4.50 -6.50
N ILE A 6 4.29 -4.49 -5.39
CA ILE A 6 4.15 -3.33 -4.51
C ILE A 6 5.05 -3.54 -3.30
N HIS A 7 5.82 -2.52 -2.96
CA HIS A 7 6.79 -2.57 -1.88
C HIS A 7 6.58 -1.41 -0.91
N LYS A 8 7.21 -1.52 0.27
CA LYS A 8 7.24 -0.43 1.23
C LYS A 8 7.77 0.85 0.57
N ASP A 9 7.19 1.99 0.97
CA ASP A 9 7.52 3.33 0.48
C ASP A 9 7.05 3.63 -0.94
N ASP A 10 6.30 2.72 -1.57
CA ASP A 10 5.68 2.99 -2.87
C ASP A 10 4.50 3.93 -2.73
N ASN A 11 4.32 4.83 -3.69
CA ASN A 11 3.12 5.64 -3.81
C ASN A 11 2.04 4.85 -4.52
N VAL A 12 0.88 4.74 -3.89
CA VAL A 12 -0.24 3.97 -4.43
C VAL A 12 -1.54 4.76 -4.35
N GLU A 13 -2.50 4.36 -5.16
CA GLU A 13 -3.87 4.83 -5.08
C GLU A 13 -4.79 3.66 -4.77
N ILE A 14 -5.75 3.88 -3.90
CA ILE A 14 -6.75 2.87 -3.57
C ILE A 14 -7.77 2.83 -4.68
N ILE A 15 -7.94 1.67 -5.31
CA ILE A 15 -8.78 1.51 -6.49
C ILE A 15 -10.11 0.84 -6.21
N ALA A 16 -10.32 0.35 -4.99
CA ALA A 16 -11.57 -0.30 -4.60
C ALA A 16 -11.83 -0.11 -3.11
N GLY A 17 -13.10 -0.16 -2.72
CA GLY A 17 -13.51 -0.03 -1.33
C GLY A 17 -13.94 1.37 -0.98
N LYS A 18 -14.15 1.62 0.32
CA LYS A 18 -14.65 2.91 0.81
C LYS A 18 -13.71 4.09 0.57
N ASP A 19 -12.41 3.82 0.46
CA ASP A 19 -11.39 4.86 0.28
C ASP A 19 -10.92 4.99 -1.16
N LYS A 20 -11.69 4.45 -2.11
CA LYS A 20 -11.36 4.53 -3.54
C LYS A 20 -11.02 5.96 -3.94
N GLY A 21 -9.91 6.12 -4.64
CA GLY A 21 -9.41 7.42 -5.09
C GLY A 21 -8.42 8.08 -4.16
N LYS A 22 -8.28 7.61 -2.93
CA LYS A 22 -7.27 8.14 -2.00
C LYS A 22 -5.89 7.61 -2.36
N ARG A 23 -4.90 8.44 -2.18
CA ARG A 23 -3.50 8.10 -2.44
C ARG A 23 -2.70 8.15 -1.15
N GLY A 24 -1.68 7.33 -1.07
CA GLY A 24 -0.80 7.31 0.07
C GLY A 24 0.46 6.51 -0.21
N THR A 25 1.28 6.38 0.81
CA THR A 25 2.54 5.65 0.73
C THR A 25 2.40 4.34 1.49
N ILE A 26 2.94 3.27 0.92
CA ILE A 26 2.92 1.97 1.58
C ILE A 26 3.79 2.00 2.81
N VAL A 27 3.19 1.71 3.96
CA VAL A 27 3.89 1.64 5.24
C VAL A 27 4.42 0.23 5.48
N ARG A 28 3.65 -0.78 5.08
CA ARG A 28 4.00 -2.17 5.32
C ARG A 28 3.32 -3.08 4.31
N VAL A 29 4.04 -4.13 3.89
CA VAL A 29 3.50 -5.22 3.07
C VAL A 29 3.70 -6.52 3.85
N PHE A 30 2.63 -7.30 3.98
CA PHE A 30 2.71 -8.57 4.74
C PHE A 30 1.66 -9.55 4.24
N GLU A 31 1.79 -10.80 4.68
CA GLU A 31 0.79 -11.84 4.42
C GLU A 31 0.01 -12.14 5.68
N LYS A 32 -1.30 -12.32 5.51
CA LYS A 32 -2.19 -12.75 6.57
C LYS A 32 -3.18 -13.75 5.98
N HIS A 33 -3.26 -14.95 6.57
CA HIS A 33 -4.15 -16.02 6.09
C HIS A 33 -3.97 -16.29 4.59
N ASN A 34 -2.73 -16.38 4.14
CA ASN A 34 -2.33 -16.61 2.75
C ASN A 34 -2.75 -15.51 1.77
N LYS A 35 -3.09 -14.34 2.28
CA LYS A 35 -3.42 -13.17 1.46
C LYS A 35 -2.40 -12.08 1.68
N ALA A 36 -1.96 -11.47 0.60
CA ALA A 36 -1.08 -10.30 0.66
C ALA A 36 -1.88 -9.07 1.05
N CYS A 37 -1.40 -8.38 2.07
CA CYS A 37 -2.04 -7.18 2.60
C CYS A 37 -1.04 -6.04 2.66
N VAL A 38 -1.55 -4.82 2.54
CA VAL A 38 -0.73 -3.61 2.64
C VAL A 38 -1.38 -2.63 3.60
N ILE A 39 -0.54 -1.85 4.27
CA ILE A 39 -0.99 -0.72 5.06
C ILE A 39 -0.55 0.53 4.32
N VAL A 40 -1.52 1.39 4.00
CA VAL A 40 -1.28 2.64 3.27
C VAL A 40 -1.41 3.78 4.26
N GLY A 41 -0.38 4.62 4.35
CA GLY A 41 -0.35 5.72 5.29
C GLY A 41 -1.51 6.69 5.10
N GLY A 42 -2.23 6.98 6.18
CA GLY A 42 -3.36 7.89 6.18
C GLY A 42 -4.63 7.37 5.54
N CYS A 43 -4.67 6.12 5.10
CA CYS A 43 -5.80 5.54 4.40
C CYS A 43 -6.39 4.36 5.16
N ASN A 44 -7.64 4.04 4.86
CA ASN A 44 -8.37 2.94 5.50
C ASN A 44 -8.33 3.03 7.03
N LEU A 45 -8.54 4.23 7.53
CA LEU A 45 -8.54 4.47 8.96
C LEU A 45 -9.78 3.86 9.60
N VAL A 46 -9.55 3.11 10.67
CA VAL A 46 -10.62 2.54 11.47
C VAL A 46 -10.45 3.00 12.91
N LYS A 47 -11.56 3.18 13.59
CA LYS A 47 -11.55 3.52 14.99
C LYS A 47 -11.48 2.23 15.81
N LYS A 48 -10.51 2.16 16.69
CA LYS A 48 -10.32 0.99 17.54
C LYS A 48 -10.27 1.41 19.00
N ALA A 49 -11.08 0.76 19.81
CA ALA A 49 -11.04 0.96 21.26
C ALA A 49 -9.78 0.29 21.81
N MET A 50 -8.96 1.07 22.50
CA MET A 50 -7.74 0.58 23.10
C MET A 50 -7.94 0.36 24.59
N LYS A 51 -7.53 -0.81 25.07
CA LYS A 51 -7.55 -1.07 26.49
C LYS A 51 -6.50 -0.23 27.21
N ARG A 52 -6.90 0.28 28.37
CA ARG A 52 -5.95 0.94 29.27
C ARG A 52 -4.97 -0.09 29.79
N ARG A 53 -3.70 0.11 29.54
CA ARG A 53 -2.63 -0.82 29.92
C ARG A 53 -1.94 -0.47 31.23
N SER A 54 -2.02 0.80 31.62
CA SER A 54 -1.40 1.28 32.86
C SER A 54 -2.20 2.47 33.37
N GLN A 55 -1.89 2.91 34.58
CA GLN A 55 -2.53 4.10 35.13
C GLN A 55 -2.22 5.37 34.34
N GLN A 56 -1.12 5.38 33.61
CA GLN A 56 -0.72 6.52 32.80
C GLN A 56 -1.32 6.47 31.40
N ASP A 57 -1.84 5.33 31.00
CA ASP A 57 -2.44 5.15 29.70
C ASP A 57 -3.91 5.54 29.78
N ALA A 58 -4.29 6.54 29.02
CA ALA A 58 -5.68 7.04 29.04
C ALA A 58 -6.68 6.04 28.47
N GLY A 59 -6.24 5.12 27.62
CA GLY A 59 -7.15 4.28 26.85
C GLY A 59 -7.93 5.11 25.84
N GLY A 60 -9.07 4.59 25.43
CA GLY A 60 -9.99 5.31 24.55
C GLY A 60 -10.00 4.80 23.13
N ILE A 61 -10.50 5.65 22.22
CA ILE A 61 -10.67 5.31 20.80
C ILE A 61 -9.57 6.00 20.01
N VAL A 62 -8.83 5.21 19.22
CA VAL A 62 -7.79 5.74 18.34
C VAL A 62 -8.08 5.35 16.91
N GLU A 63 -7.63 6.17 15.96
CA GLU A 63 -7.68 5.84 14.55
C GLU A 63 -6.39 5.14 14.16
N ILE A 64 -6.52 3.97 13.55
CA ILE A 64 -5.39 3.22 13.04
C ILE A 64 -5.64 2.83 11.60
N GLU A 65 -4.57 2.69 10.86
CA GLU A 65 -4.64 2.24 9.47
C GLU A 65 -4.85 0.73 9.45
N ALA A 66 -5.98 0.30 8.89
CA ALA A 66 -6.27 -1.13 8.74
C ALA A 66 -5.64 -1.66 7.45
N PRO A 67 -5.28 -2.94 7.42
CA PRO A 67 -4.74 -3.54 6.20
C PRO A 67 -5.75 -3.57 5.06
N LEU A 68 -5.24 -3.40 3.84
CA LEU A 68 -5.99 -3.56 2.60
C LEU A 68 -5.43 -4.73 1.83
N ASP A 69 -6.29 -5.41 1.07
CA ASP A 69 -5.82 -6.42 0.13
C ASP A 69 -4.94 -5.74 -0.93
N ILE A 70 -3.82 -6.38 -1.27
CA ILE A 70 -2.88 -5.80 -2.22
C ILE A 70 -3.52 -5.56 -3.59
N SER A 71 -4.56 -6.31 -3.95
CA SER A 71 -5.29 -6.11 -5.19
C SER A 71 -6.14 -4.85 -5.20
N ASN A 72 -6.38 -4.24 -4.04
CA ASN A 72 -7.19 -3.04 -3.91
C ASN A 72 -6.39 -1.75 -4.06
N VAL A 73 -5.09 -1.85 -4.30
CA VAL A 73 -4.22 -0.70 -4.50
C VAL A 73 -3.44 -0.86 -5.80
N ALA A 74 -3.07 0.27 -6.40
CA ALA A 74 -2.26 0.28 -7.62
C ALA A 74 -1.19 1.34 -7.50
N LEU A 75 -0.03 1.06 -8.09
CA LEU A 75 1.07 2.01 -8.12
C LEU A 75 0.69 3.25 -8.91
N VAL A 76 1.15 4.41 -8.45
CA VAL A 76 0.94 5.67 -9.16
C VAL A 76 2.20 5.99 -9.95
N CYS A 77 2.04 6.10 -11.26
CA CYS A 77 3.14 6.52 -12.14
C CYS A 77 3.26 8.04 -12.08
N LYS A 78 4.45 8.54 -11.79
CA LYS A 78 4.70 9.97 -11.71
C LYS A 78 4.47 10.67 -13.06
N LYS A 79 4.83 10.00 -14.15
CA LYS A 79 4.66 10.55 -15.49
C LYS A 79 3.21 10.52 -15.95
N CYS A 80 2.51 9.42 -15.73
CA CYS A 80 1.10 9.29 -16.11
C CYS A 80 0.16 10.04 -15.15
N GLY A 81 0.59 10.25 -13.89
CA GLY A 81 -0.21 10.91 -12.88
C GLY A 81 -1.44 10.15 -12.41
N ARG A 82 -1.49 8.84 -12.66
CA ARG A 82 -2.66 8.00 -12.33
C ARG A 82 -2.21 6.59 -11.94
N PRO A 83 -3.12 5.79 -11.34
CA PRO A 83 -2.78 4.41 -11.01
C PRO A 83 -2.52 3.60 -12.27
N VAL A 84 -1.48 2.80 -12.25
CA VAL A 84 -1.04 1.98 -13.38
C VAL A 84 -0.63 0.61 -12.88
N ARG A 85 -0.57 -0.33 -13.80
CA ARG A 85 -0.03 -1.64 -13.51
C ARG A 85 1.48 -1.63 -13.73
N ALA A 86 2.19 -2.32 -12.85
CA ALA A 86 3.62 -2.48 -12.96
C ALA A 86 3.94 -3.67 -13.86
N GLY A 87 4.92 -3.48 -14.73
CA GLY A 87 5.56 -4.56 -15.45
C GLY A 87 7.03 -4.61 -15.07
N TYR A 88 7.78 -5.47 -15.73
CA TYR A 88 9.21 -5.58 -15.50
C TYR A 88 9.97 -5.51 -16.81
N LYS A 89 11.06 -4.76 -16.79
CA LYS A 89 12.01 -4.72 -17.87
C LYS A 89 13.25 -5.50 -17.45
N LEU A 90 13.64 -6.47 -18.27
CA LEU A 90 14.83 -7.25 -17.99
C LEU A 90 16.03 -6.57 -18.66
N ASP A 91 17.10 -6.39 -17.88
CA ASP A 91 18.34 -5.83 -18.35
C ASP A 91 19.46 -6.74 -17.82
N GLY A 92 19.84 -7.73 -18.61
CA GLY A 92 20.73 -8.79 -18.14
C GLY A 92 20.12 -9.54 -16.98
N ASP A 93 20.80 -9.55 -15.85
CA ASP A 93 20.33 -10.20 -14.63
C ASP A 93 19.44 -9.31 -13.77
N LYS A 94 19.25 -8.08 -14.18
CA LYS A 94 18.46 -7.12 -13.41
C LYS A 94 17.04 -7.04 -13.93
N LYS A 95 16.11 -6.94 -12.98
CA LYS A 95 14.69 -6.82 -13.24
C LYS A 95 14.21 -5.49 -12.69
N THR A 96 13.84 -4.57 -13.57
CA THR A 96 13.40 -3.23 -13.19
C THR A 96 11.90 -3.11 -13.33
N ARG A 97 11.26 -2.63 -12.29
CA ARG A 97 9.82 -2.39 -12.29
C ARG A 97 9.53 -1.13 -13.10
N VAL A 98 8.61 -1.23 -14.06
CA VAL A 98 8.27 -0.10 -14.94
C VAL A 98 6.76 0.03 -15.07
N CYS A 99 6.30 1.23 -15.44
CA CYS A 99 4.92 1.47 -15.77
C CYS A 99 4.59 0.82 -17.12
N ARG A 100 3.53 0.02 -17.15
CA ARG A 100 3.15 -0.68 -18.38
C ARG A 100 2.60 0.25 -19.45
N LYS A 101 2.20 1.47 -19.10
CA LYS A 101 1.66 2.43 -20.06
C LYS A 101 2.73 3.27 -20.73
N CYS A 102 3.69 3.79 -19.95
CA CYS A 102 4.69 4.73 -20.48
C CYS A 102 6.11 4.19 -20.41
N GLY A 103 6.34 3.08 -19.73
CA GLY A 103 7.67 2.50 -19.60
C GLY A 103 8.61 3.17 -18.60
N GLU A 104 8.12 4.15 -17.86
CA GLU A 104 8.92 4.80 -16.83
C GLU A 104 9.22 3.84 -15.67
N ALA A 105 10.41 3.98 -15.10
CA ALA A 105 10.76 3.21 -13.90
C ALA A 105 9.89 3.60 -12.71
N LEU A 106 9.44 2.61 -11.97
CA LEU A 106 8.60 2.82 -10.79
C LEU A 106 9.37 2.62 -9.50
#